data_d4db1a8fa85a0add25b910f15b3d11a0
#
_entry.id   d4db1a8fa85a0add25b910f15b3d11a0
#
_cell.length_a   1.000
_cell.length_b   1.000
_cell.length_c   1.000
_cell.angle_alpha   90.00
_cell.angle_beta   90.00
_cell.angle_gamma   90.00
#
_symmetry.space_group_name_H-M   'P 1'
#
loop_
_entity.id
_entity.type
_entity.pdbx_description
1 polymer ?
#
loop_
_entity_poly.entity_id
_entity_poly.type
_entity_poly.pdbx_seq_one_letter_code
_entity_poly.pdbx_strand_id
1 'polypeptide(L)'
;MIYNITIVGGGSSGWMTAAAIAYKFPEINLTLIESKKIPTIGVGESTLGYINLYMSILDLKDEDWMPYCNATYKNSIQFTDFYKKNSRFQYPFGNLYSPRVKSDEPNVLYINDYFTLKSVNSNVSNQDFVRYFNINGLLAEFNRQTYDFVEGYNFDKDTAYHFDAEMFGQFLKNKFCKNIKHIIGTVDEIKMNSEGIDSIRVNDKFYKSDLFIDCTGFKSLLIDKVDDEFIFFDNLMNDKAIVSRIFYKNEEEQKQNVKNVTDCKAMNNGWIWDIPLWNRKSRGYVYSSKFVDDEDAEKEFRKETGCDDDIFFVNFKHGIRKRAWVKNVLSVGLSYGFIEPLESTGLFST
;
A
#
# COMPACT_ATOMS: atom_id res chain seq x y z
N MET A 1 -20.73 3.46 25.47
CA MET A 1 -21.05 4.13 24.19
C MET A 1 -19.84 5.00 23.86
N ILE A 2 -19.35 4.99 22.63
CA ILE A 2 -18.15 5.73 22.22
C ILE A 2 -18.61 7.03 21.57
N TYR A 3 -18.23 8.17 22.14
CA TYR A 3 -18.53 9.51 21.62
C TYR A 3 -17.28 10.33 21.32
N ASN A 4 -16.18 10.05 22.05
CA ASN A 4 -14.94 10.80 21.94
C ASN A 4 -13.84 9.85 21.44
N ILE A 5 -13.29 10.11 20.27
CA ILE A 5 -12.20 9.32 19.68
C ILE A 5 -10.98 10.21 19.48
N THR A 6 -9.82 9.74 19.93
CA THR A 6 -8.54 10.38 19.64
C THR A 6 -7.66 9.47 18.80
N ILE A 7 -7.31 9.94 17.60
CA ILE A 7 -6.33 9.31 16.71
C ILE A 7 -4.98 9.94 16.97
N VAL A 8 -3.95 9.11 17.19
CA VAL A 8 -2.56 9.56 17.33
C VAL A 8 -1.74 9.04 16.17
N GLY A 9 -1.19 9.99 15.39
CA GLY A 9 -0.45 9.75 14.15
C GLY A 9 -1.15 10.35 12.94
N GLY A 10 -0.46 11.21 12.19
CA GLY A 10 -0.97 11.92 11.01
C GLY A 10 -0.42 11.40 9.68
N GLY A 11 0.03 10.15 9.65
CA GLY A 11 0.40 9.46 8.41
C GLY A 11 -0.83 8.99 7.62
N SER A 12 -0.61 8.17 6.58
CA SER A 12 -1.67 7.61 5.72
C SER A 12 -2.78 6.96 6.54
N SER A 13 -2.43 6.05 7.45
CA SER A 13 -3.40 5.35 8.31
C SER A 13 -4.23 6.32 9.16
N GLY A 14 -3.59 7.35 9.73
CA GLY A 14 -4.28 8.32 10.58
C GLY A 14 -5.30 9.15 9.82
N TRP A 15 -4.93 9.72 8.67
CA TRP A 15 -5.86 10.52 7.87
C TRP A 15 -6.93 9.68 7.17
N MET A 16 -6.61 8.44 6.74
CA MET A 16 -7.62 7.51 6.22
C MET A 16 -8.65 7.14 7.29
N THR A 17 -8.20 6.79 8.49
CA THR A 17 -9.08 6.49 9.62
C THR A 17 -9.93 7.70 10.01
N ALA A 18 -9.32 8.89 10.09
CA ALA A 18 -10.03 10.12 10.43
C ALA A 18 -11.12 10.46 9.41
N ALA A 19 -10.81 10.34 8.12
CA ALA A 19 -11.76 10.63 7.05
C ALA A 19 -12.96 9.66 7.07
N ALA A 20 -12.70 8.36 7.26
CA ALA A 20 -13.76 7.35 7.34
C ALA A 20 -14.69 7.60 8.54
N ILE A 21 -14.13 7.87 9.72
CA ILE A 21 -14.93 8.14 10.93
C ILE A 21 -15.69 9.46 10.77
N ALA A 22 -15.05 10.54 10.35
CA ALA A 22 -15.69 11.85 10.19
C ALA A 22 -16.84 11.82 9.18
N TYR A 23 -16.70 11.03 8.11
CA TYR A 23 -17.72 10.91 7.07
C TYR A 23 -18.91 10.02 7.49
N LYS A 24 -18.63 8.87 8.13
CA LYS A 24 -19.69 7.89 8.49
C LYS A 24 -20.34 8.17 9.82
N PHE A 25 -19.67 8.84 10.75
CA PHE A 25 -20.11 9.07 12.11
C PHE A 25 -19.91 10.56 12.49
N PRO A 26 -20.64 11.48 11.84
CA PRO A 26 -20.45 12.93 12.05
C PRO A 26 -20.78 13.39 13.48
N GLU A 27 -21.47 12.56 14.28
CA GLU A 27 -21.78 12.82 15.68
C GLU A 27 -20.60 12.54 16.62
N ILE A 28 -19.54 11.87 16.17
CA ILE A 28 -18.38 11.56 16.98
C ILE A 28 -17.48 12.81 17.15
N ASN A 29 -17.10 13.09 18.38
CA ASN A 29 -16.08 14.09 18.70
C ASN A 29 -14.69 13.53 18.37
N LEU A 30 -14.23 13.79 17.16
CA LEU A 30 -12.97 13.24 16.65
C LEU A 30 -11.83 14.23 16.85
N THR A 31 -10.75 13.77 17.47
CA THR A 31 -9.47 14.50 17.60
C THR A 31 -8.38 13.73 16.88
N LEU A 32 -7.59 14.41 16.04
CA LEU A 32 -6.35 13.85 15.47
C LEU A 32 -5.15 14.63 15.99
N ILE A 33 -4.14 13.90 16.47
CA ILE A 33 -2.89 14.44 17.00
C ILE A 33 -1.74 13.97 16.13
N GLU A 34 -0.96 14.89 15.58
CA GLU A 34 0.23 14.56 14.80
C GLU A 34 1.44 15.42 15.16
N SER A 35 2.63 14.85 15.02
CA SER A 35 3.89 15.53 15.29
C SER A 35 4.50 16.09 14.01
N LYS A 36 4.86 17.37 13.97
CA LYS A 36 5.67 17.94 12.88
C LYS A 36 7.09 17.39 12.80
N LYS A 37 7.57 16.75 13.87
CA LYS A 37 8.95 16.23 13.96
C LYS A 37 9.13 14.88 13.30
N ILE A 38 8.03 14.19 12.99
CA ILE A 38 8.05 12.85 12.40
C ILE A 38 7.48 12.99 10.98
N PRO A 39 8.34 12.95 9.96
CA PRO A 39 7.88 13.03 8.58
C PRO A 39 7.07 11.77 8.23
N THR A 40 6.07 11.93 7.38
CA THR A 40 5.42 10.78 6.74
C THR A 40 6.43 10.11 5.81
N ILE A 41 6.55 8.80 5.87
CA ILE A 41 7.36 8.04 4.92
C ILE A 41 6.59 8.03 3.58
N GLY A 42 6.59 9.18 2.90
CA GLY A 42 5.82 9.39 1.68
C GLY A 42 6.56 8.88 0.44
N VAL A 43 6.66 7.58 0.31
CA VAL A 43 7.39 6.95 -0.80
C VAL A 43 6.55 6.69 -2.04
N GLY A 44 5.25 6.98 -2.01
CA GLY A 44 4.28 6.51 -2.99
C GLY A 44 3.74 5.15 -2.60
N GLU A 45 2.42 5.05 -2.59
CA GLU A 45 1.74 3.81 -2.26
C GLU A 45 1.34 3.06 -3.53
N SER A 46 1.48 1.75 -3.44
CA SER A 46 0.93 0.80 -4.40
C SER A 46 -0.14 -0.01 -3.68
N THR A 47 -1.32 -0.14 -4.27
CA THR A 47 -2.48 -0.74 -3.63
C THR A 47 -2.94 -2.03 -4.30
N LEU A 48 -3.91 -2.69 -3.68
CA LEU A 48 -4.72 -3.77 -4.23
C LEU A 48 -6.12 -3.27 -4.54
N GLY A 49 -6.90 -4.01 -5.32
CA GLY A 49 -8.28 -3.67 -5.66
C GLY A 49 -9.20 -3.43 -4.46
N TYR A 50 -8.86 -3.96 -3.28
CA TYR A 50 -9.59 -3.70 -2.03
C TYR A 50 -9.64 -2.23 -1.62
N ILE A 51 -8.73 -1.38 -2.11
CA ILE A 51 -8.77 0.07 -1.86
C ILE A 51 -10.08 0.70 -2.36
N ASN A 52 -10.71 0.12 -3.38
CA ASN A 52 -11.97 0.59 -3.92
C ASN A 52 -13.13 0.50 -2.90
N LEU A 53 -13.06 -0.45 -1.96
CA LEU A 53 -14.02 -0.47 -0.85
C LEU A 53 -13.89 0.79 0.01
N TYR A 54 -12.66 1.20 0.33
CA TYR A 54 -12.42 2.44 1.06
C TYR A 54 -12.88 3.67 0.27
N MET A 55 -12.59 3.73 -1.04
CA MET A 55 -13.05 4.83 -1.90
C MET A 55 -14.58 4.89 -1.95
N SER A 56 -15.26 3.74 -2.05
CA SER A 56 -16.73 3.67 -2.05
C SER A 56 -17.35 4.06 -0.70
N ILE A 57 -16.69 3.76 0.42
CA ILE A 57 -17.13 4.19 1.76
C ILE A 57 -17.19 5.72 1.84
N LEU A 58 -16.25 6.41 1.20
CA LEU A 58 -16.17 7.88 1.19
C LEU A 58 -16.87 8.53 -0.01
N ASP A 59 -17.50 7.74 -0.87
CA ASP A 59 -18.11 8.22 -2.12
C ASP A 59 -17.12 9.04 -2.98
N LEU A 60 -15.88 8.57 -3.06
CA LEU A 60 -14.81 9.19 -3.83
C LEU A 60 -14.80 8.69 -5.27
N LYS A 61 -14.81 9.63 -6.20
CA LYS A 61 -14.61 9.36 -7.63
C LYS A 61 -13.17 9.67 -8.02
N ASP A 62 -12.64 8.93 -8.98
CA ASP A 62 -11.24 9.07 -9.44
C ASP A 62 -10.90 10.50 -9.86
N GLU A 63 -11.81 11.19 -10.52
CA GLU A 63 -11.67 12.59 -10.96
C GLU A 63 -11.46 13.59 -9.81
N ASP A 64 -11.94 13.26 -8.60
CA ASP A 64 -11.85 14.13 -7.43
C ASP A 64 -10.45 14.13 -6.81
N TRP A 65 -9.79 12.97 -6.78
CA TRP A 65 -8.59 12.79 -5.97
C TRP A 65 -7.32 12.41 -6.74
N MET A 66 -7.45 11.65 -7.83
CA MET A 66 -6.28 11.17 -8.59
C MET A 66 -5.38 12.30 -9.08
N PRO A 67 -5.91 13.39 -9.68
CA PRO A 67 -5.07 14.50 -10.12
C PRO A 67 -4.31 15.17 -8.97
N TYR A 68 -4.97 15.29 -7.81
CA TYR A 68 -4.37 15.90 -6.62
C TYR A 68 -3.23 15.03 -6.05
N CYS A 69 -3.35 13.71 -6.14
CA CYS A 69 -2.45 12.75 -5.50
C CYS A 69 -1.39 12.19 -6.46
N ASN A 70 -1.22 12.75 -7.65
CA ASN A 70 -0.34 12.20 -8.71
C ASN A 70 -0.60 10.71 -8.96
N ALA A 71 -1.86 10.30 -8.88
CA ALA A 71 -2.23 8.90 -8.94
C ALA A 71 -2.20 8.35 -10.36
N THR A 72 -1.99 7.05 -10.47
CA THR A 72 -2.07 6.27 -11.70
C THR A 72 -2.82 4.97 -11.44
N TYR A 73 -3.40 4.36 -12.47
CA TYR A 73 -4.05 3.06 -12.36
C TYR A 73 -3.04 1.93 -12.25
N LYS A 74 -3.46 0.85 -11.58
CA LYS A 74 -2.69 -0.36 -11.42
C LYS A 74 -3.56 -1.59 -11.67
N ASN A 75 -3.13 -2.44 -12.61
CA ASN A 75 -3.86 -3.65 -13.02
C ASN A 75 -3.14 -4.93 -12.61
N SER A 76 -1.84 -4.84 -12.29
CA SER A 76 -1.02 -6.01 -11.99
C SER A 76 0.22 -5.65 -11.17
N ILE A 77 0.84 -6.67 -10.60
CA ILE A 77 2.23 -6.63 -10.16
C ILE A 77 3.06 -7.40 -11.17
N GLN A 78 4.10 -6.77 -11.68
CA GLN A 78 5.06 -7.42 -12.56
C GLN A 78 6.24 -7.92 -11.74
N PHE A 79 6.61 -9.17 -11.92
CA PHE A 79 7.80 -9.76 -11.32
C PHE A 79 8.88 -9.95 -12.38
N THR A 80 10.02 -9.30 -12.18
CA THR A 80 11.17 -9.33 -13.08
C THR A 80 12.33 -10.07 -12.39
N ASP A 81 12.93 -11.03 -13.08
CA ASP A 81 14.07 -11.85 -12.64
C ASP A 81 13.81 -12.80 -11.44
N PHE A 82 12.60 -12.91 -10.92
CA PHE A 82 12.28 -13.77 -9.77
C PHE A 82 12.38 -15.26 -10.08
N TYR A 83 11.96 -15.69 -11.26
CA TYR A 83 12.03 -17.09 -11.63
C TYR A 83 13.42 -17.47 -12.17
N LYS A 84 13.94 -16.67 -13.09
CA LYS A 84 15.29 -16.76 -13.66
C LYS A 84 15.67 -15.43 -14.27
N LYS A 85 16.97 -15.20 -14.43
CA LYS A 85 17.47 -13.96 -15.04
C LYS A 85 16.84 -13.75 -16.44
N ASN A 86 16.47 -12.52 -16.73
CA ASN A 86 15.77 -12.08 -17.94
C ASN A 86 14.35 -12.71 -18.10
N SER A 87 13.74 -13.20 -17.02
CA SER A 87 12.35 -13.61 -17.03
C SER A 87 11.44 -12.53 -16.47
N ARG A 88 10.20 -12.53 -16.94
CA ARG A 88 9.16 -11.63 -16.48
C ARG A 88 7.82 -12.35 -16.46
N PHE A 89 7.02 -12.11 -15.43
CA PHE A 89 5.63 -12.55 -15.38
C PHE A 89 4.75 -11.55 -14.68
N GLN A 90 3.45 -11.60 -14.94
CA GLN A 90 2.44 -10.76 -14.33
C GLN A 90 1.70 -11.52 -13.24
N TYR A 91 1.37 -10.82 -12.16
CA TYR A 91 0.41 -11.21 -11.14
C TYR A 91 -0.78 -10.22 -11.22
N PRO A 92 -1.73 -10.46 -12.14
CA PRO A 92 -2.80 -9.53 -12.42
C PRO A 92 -3.90 -9.62 -11.36
N PHE A 93 -4.64 -8.53 -11.20
CA PHE A 93 -5.81 -8.49 -10.33
C PHE A 93 -7.04 -9.08 -11.01
N GLY A 94 -8.11 -9.25 -10.21
CA GLY A 94 -9.38 -9.79 -10.70
C GLY A 94 -9.39 -11.29 -10.86
N ASN A 95 -10.43 -11.76 -11.52
CA ASN A 95 -10.69 -13.19 -11.68
C ASN A 95 -10.19 -13.70 -13.03
N LEU A 96 -9.94 -15.01 -13.09
CA LEU A 96 -9.71 -15.65 -14.37
C LEU A 96 -11.00 -15.64 -15.20
N TYR A 97 -10.87 -15.19 -16.43
CA TYR A 97 -11.93 -15.31 -17.41
C TYR A 97 -12.02 -16.77 -17.85
N SER A 98 -13.18 -17.40 -17.61
CA SER A 98 -13.50 -18.70 -18.16
C SER A 98 -14.74 -18.52 -19.03
N PRO A 99 -14.59 -18.55 -20.36
CA PRO A 99 -15.72 -18.36 -21.24
C PRO A 99 -16.79 -19.42 -20.93
N ARG A 100 -18.02 -18.97 -20.74
CA ARG A 100 -19.16 -19.87 -20.64
C ARG A 100 -19.45 -20.39 -22.05
N VAL A 101 -19.23 -21.69 -22.25
CA VAL A 101 -19.47 -22.33 -23.54
C VAL A 101 -20.93 -22.24 -23.90
N LYS A 102 -21.22 -21.59 -25.00
CA LYS A 102 -22.35 -22.01 -25.83
C LYS A 102 -21.88 -23.15 -26.70
N SER A 103 -22.63 -24.23 -26.74
CA SER A 103 -22.27 -25.53 -27.42
C SER A 103 -21.86 -25.40 -28.88
N ASP A 104 -21.93 -24.23 -29.46
CA ASP A 104 -21.81 -23.98 -30.89
C ASP A 104 -20.57 -23.12 -31.24
N GLU A 105 -19.68 -22.81 -30.26
CA GLU A 105 -18.44 -22.04 -30.52
C GLU A 105 -17.20 -23.00 -30.48
N PRO A 106 -16.75 -23.53 -31.63
CA PRO A 106 -15.72 -24.57 -31.67
C PRO A 106 -14.29 -24.08 -31.38
N ASN A 107 -14.06 -22.78 -31.13
CA ASN A 107 -12.72 -22.22 -31.01
C ASN A 107 -12.45 -21.56 -29.63
N VAL A 108 -13.12 -21.98 -28.59
CA VAL A 108 -12.90 -21.47 -27.24
C VAL A 108 -11.79 -22.26 -26.56
N LEU A 109 -10.71 -21.57 -26.19
CA LEU A 109 -9.63 -22.16 -25.40
C LEU A 109 -10.04 -22.21 -23.92
N TYR A 110 -10.08 -23.39 -23.35
CA TYR A 110 -10.32 -23.62 -21.94
C TYR A 110 -9.03 -23.60 -21.14
N ILE A 111 -9.12 -23.30 -19.84
CA ILE A 111 -7.97 -23.36 -18.94
C ILE A 111 -7.28 -24.74 -19.01
N ASN A 112 -8.04 -25.83 -19.08
CA ASN A 112 -7.50 -27.15 -19.20
C ASN A 112 -6.79 -27.40 -20.54
N ASP A 113 -7.29 -26.81 -21.63
CA ASP A 113 -6.65 -26.91 -22.95
C ASP A 113 -5.29 -26.23 -22.96
N TYR A 114 -5.18 -25.06 -22.28
CA TYR A 114 -3.88 -24.40 -22.10
C TYR A 114 -2.87 -25.29 -21.40
N PHE A 115 -3.24 -25.93 -20.28
CA PHE A 115 -2.34 -26.82 -19.56
C PHE A 115 -1.99 -28.08 -20.39
N THR A 116 -2.93 -28.61 -21.17
CA THR A 116 -2.68 -29.70 -22.09
C THR A 116 -1.69 -29.30 -23.17
N LEU A 117 -1.92 -28.14 -23.82
CA LEU A 117 -0.99 -27.62 -24.82
C LEU A 117 0.41 -27.39 -24.24
N LYS A 118 0.47 -26.80 -23.04
CA LYS A 118 1.74 -26.57 -22.36
C LYS A 118 2.48 -27.86 -22.01
N SER A 119 1.79 -28.92 -21.68
CA SER A 119 2.40 -30.21 -21.37
C SER A 119 3.06 -30.87 -22.58
N VAL A 120 2.54 -30.64 -23.79
CA VAL A 120 3.04 -31.23 -25.05
C VAL A 120 3.89 -30.23 -25.88
N ASN A 121 3.86 -28.94 -25.57
CA ASN A 121 4.60 -27.93 -26.31
C ASN A 121 5.31 -26.95 -25.34
N SER A 122 6.62 -27.10 -25.23
CA SER A 122 7.46 -26.26 -24.35
C SER A 122 7.52 -24.79 -24.74
N ASN A 123 7.10 -24.42 -25.96
CA ASN A 123 7.07 -23.03 -26.42
C ASN A 123 5.85 -22.25 -25.91
N VAL A 124 4.86 -22.91 -25.32
CA VAL A 124 3.72 -22.24 -24.67
C VAL A 124 4.21 -21.57 -23.39
N SER A 125 4.22 -20.24 -23.39
CA SER A 125 4.75 -19.44 -22.27
C SER A 125 3.75 -19.28 -21.14
N ASN A 126 4.23 -19.00 -19.91
CA ASN A 126 3.35 -18.66 -18.79
C ASN A 126 2.60 -17.32 -19.03
N GLN A 127 3.15 -16.43 -19.83
CA GLN A 127 2.51 -15.16 -20.19
C GLN A 127 1.29 -15.37 -21.09
N ASP A 128 1.28 -16.42 -21.92
CA ASP A 128 0.12 -16.76 -22.75
C ASP A 128 -1.09 -17.10 -21.89
N PHE A 129 -0.90 -17.75 -20.74
CA PHE A 129 -1.99 -17.99 -19.80
C PHE A 129 -2.65 -16.67 -19.34
N VAL A 130 -1.85 -15.70 -18.94
CA VAL A 130 -2.34 -14.38 -18.49
C VAL A 130 -3.08 -13.67 -19.61
N ARG A 131 -2.54 -13.68 -20.83
CA ARG A 131 -3.16 -13.04 -22.01
C ARG A 131 -4.53 -13.61 -22.36
N TYR A 132 -4.72 -14.91 -22.21
CA TYR A 132 -5.96 -15.57 -22.59
C TYR A 132 -7.03 -15.60 -21.50
N PHE A 133 -6.60 -15.59 -20.23
CA PHE A 133 -7.51 -15.87 -19.12
C PHE A 133 -7.61 -14.76 -18.08
N ASN A 134 -6.96 -13.61 -18.28
CA ASN A 134 -7.08 -12.50 -17.36
C ASN A 134 -7.03 -11.14 -18.10
N ILE A 135 -8.11 -10.39 -17.99
CA ILE A 135 -8.24 -9.08 -18.66
C ILE A 135 -7.23 -8.08 -18.11
N ASN A 136 -7.04 -8.01 -16.78
CA ASN A 136 -6.06 -7.11 -16.19
C ASN A 136 -4.63 -7.42 -16.62
N GLY A 137 -4.31 -8.69 -16.78
CA GLY A 137 -3.01 -9.10 -17.30
C GLY A 137 -2.77 -8.62 -18.72
N LEU A 138 -3.79 -8.68 -19.57
CA LEU A 138 -3.74 -8.16 -20.93
C LEU A 138 -3.61 -6.62 -20.94
N LEU A 139 -4.41 -5.92 -20.12
CA LEU A 139 -4.34 -4.47 -19.96
C LEU A 139 -2.96 -4.04 -19.44
N ALA A 140 -2.39 -4.76 -18.48
CA ALA A 140 -1.06 -4.52 -17.93
C ALA A 140 0.04 -4.67 -18.98
N GLU A 141 -0.03 -5.70 -19.80
CA GLU A 141 0.97 -5.95 -20.84
C GLU A 141 1.03 -4.84 -21.89
N PHE A 142 -0.12 -4.31 -22.28
CA PHE A 142 -0.22 -3.24 -23.28
C PHE A 142 -0.26 -1.84 -22.68
N ASN A 143 -0.12 -1.69 -21.36
CA ASN A 143 -0.25 -0.43 -20.63
C ASN A 143 -1.55 0.31 -20.99
N ARG A 144 -2.67 -0.37 -20.91
CA ARG A 144 -4.01 0.12 -21.26
C ARG A 144 -4.94 0.03 -20.06
N GLN A 145 -6.01 0.80 -20.13
CA GLN A 145 -7.11 0.79 -19.18
C GLN A 145 -8.43 0.84 -19.93
N THR A 146 -9.49 0.23 -19.35
CA THR A 146 -10.84 0.33 -19.87
C THR A 146 -11.83 0.52 -18.74
N TYR A 147 -12.87 1.31 -19.00
CA TYR A 147 -14.05 1.47 -18.16
C TYR A 147 -15.24 0.69 -18.72
N ASP A 148 -15.10 0.14 -19.93
CA ASP A 148 -16.16 -0.60 -20.58
C ASP A 148 -16.38 -1.93 -19.84
N PHE A 149 -17.64 -2.37 -19.87
CA PHE A 149 -17.97 -3.70 -19.38
C PHE A 149 -17.32 -4.76 -20.30
N VAL A 150 -16.51 -5.61 -19.65
CA VAL A 150 -15.94 -6.80 -20.27
C VAL A 150 -16.26 -7.98 -19.36
N GLU A 151 -16.73 -9.09 -19.91
CA GLU A 151 -16.99 -10.30 -19.12
C GLU A 151 -15.71 -10.77 -18.42
N GLY A 152 -15.79 -11.02 -17.10
CA GLY A 152 -14.63 -11.38 -16.28
C GLY A 152 -13.81 -10.22 -15.76
N TYR A 153 -14.20 -8.98 -16.04
CA TYR A 153 -13.54 -7.78 -15.54
C TYR A 153 -14.55 -6.78 -14.98
N ASN A 154 -14.23 -6.20 -13.83
CA ASN A 154 -14.99 -5.13 -13.22
C ASN A 154 -14.01 -4.03 -12.78
N PHE A 155 -14.08 -2.87 -13.46
CA PHE A 155 -13.20 -1.74 -13.17
C PHE A 155 -13.16 -1.37 -11.67
N ASP A 156 -14.33 -1.25 -11.04
CA ASP A 156 -14.46 -0.80 -9.64
C ASP A 156 -13.94 -1.80 -8.61
N LYS A 157 -13.65 -3.03 -9.00
CA LYS A 157 -13.17 -4.10 -8.09
C LYS A 157 -11.76 -4.59 -8.45
N ASP A 158 -11.47 -4.63 -9.75
CA ASP A 158 -10.30 -5.30 -10.27
C ASP A 158 -9.16 -4.32 -10.60
N THR A 159 -9.42 -3.01 -10.55
CA THR A 159 -8.40 -1.97 -10.70
C THR A 159 -7.92 -1.48 -9.35
N ALA A 160 -6.64 -1.24 -9.22
CA ALA A 160 -6.02 -0.60 -8.07
C ALA A 160 -5.31 0.69 -8.51
N TYR A 161 -4.55 1.30 -7.59
CA TYR A 161 -3.91 2.58 -7.84
C TYR A 161 -2.48 2.62 -7.30
N HIS A 162 -1.68 3.49 -7.91
CA HIS A 162 -0.50 4.07 -7.30
C HIS A 162 -0.81 5.52 -6.96
N PHE A 163 -0.36 6.03 -5.83
CA PHE A 163 -0.55 7.43 -5.46
C PHE A 163 0.47 7.93 -4.44
N ASP A 164 0.57 9.24 -4.35
CA ASP A 164 1.35 9.90 -3.30
C ASP A 164 0.58 9.85 -1.97
N ALA A 165 1.08 9.06 -1.03
CA ALA A 165 0.44 8.85 0.27
C ALA A 165 0.30 10.13 1.10
N GLU A 166 1.30 11.00 1.04
CA GLU A 166 1.26 12.29 1.75
C GLU A 166 0.19 13.21 1.16
N MET A 167 0.16 13.34 -0.17
CA MET A 167 -0.85 14.13 -0.86
C MET A 167 -2.26 13.56 -0.66
N PHE A 168 -2.41 12.25 -0.63
CA PHE A 168 -3.69 11.60 -0.34
C PHE A 168 -4.17 11.91 1.08
N GLY A 169 -3.28 11.83 2.08
CA GLY A 169 -3.57 12.26 3.44
C GLY A 169 -4.03 13.73 3.52
N GLN A 170 -3.35 14.64 2.81
CA GLN A 170 -3.74 16.06 2.74
C GLN A 170 -5.10 16.25 2.03
N PHE A 171 -5.35 15.51 0.97
CA PHE A 171 -6.64 15.52 0.30
C PHE A 171 -7.78 15.09 1.24
N LEU A 172 -7.62 13.98 1.94
CA LEU A 172 -8.61 13.47 2.89
C LEU A 172 -8.86 14.47 4.04
N LYS A 173 -7.79 15.04 4.59
CA LYS A 173 -7.87 16.10 5.60
C LYS A 173 -8.72 17.26 5.11
N ASN A 174 -8.44 17.76 3.92
CA ASN A 174 -9.11 18.96 3.37
C ASN A 174 -10.56 18.68 2.94
N LYS A 175 -10.88 17.49 2.49
CA LYS A 175 -12.23 17.13 2.02
C LYS A 175 -13.16 16.72 3.18
N PHE A 176 -12.70 15.86 4.08
CA PHE A 176 -13.54 15.18 5.07
C PHE A 176 -13.32 15.65 6.52
N CYS A 177 -12.14 16.17 6.85
CA CYS A 177 -11.73 16.40 8.24
C CYS A 177 -11.73 17.89 8.65
N LYS A 178 -12.52 18.74 7.99
CA LYS A 178 -12.56 20.19 8.28
C LYS A 178 -13.07 20.50 9.69
N ASN A 179 -13.96 19.67 10.22
CA ASN A 179 -14.65 19.91 11.49
C ASN A 179 -14.08 19.09 12.65
N ILE A 180 -13.04 18.27 12.43
CA ILE A 180 -12.38 17.54 13.51
C ILE A 180 -11.42 18.44 14.27
N LYS A 181 -11.15 18.10 15.51
CA LYS A 181 -10.11 18.77 16.31
C LYS A 181 -8.73 18.26 15.88
N HIS A 182 -7.96 19.09 15.18
CA HIS A 182 -6.62 18.78 14.77
C HIS A 182 -5.60 19.44 15.67
N ILE A 183 -4.67 18.66 16.25
CA ILE A 183 -3.66 19.10 17.20
C ILE A 183 -2.28 18.76 16.66
N ILE A 184 -1.45 19.77 16.49
CA ILE A 184 -0.03 19.58 16.21
C ILE A 184 0.72 19.50 17.53
N GLY A 185 1.33 18.36 17.79
CA GLY A 185 2.09 18.11 19.01
C GLY A 185 2.57 16.66 19.10
N THR A 186 3.43 16.42 20.08
CA THR A 186 3.93 15.08 20.40
C THR A 186 3.34 14.61 21.71
N VAL A 187 2.88 13.38 21.77
CA VAL A 187 2.47 12.76 23.04
C VAL A 187 3.72 12.53 23.89
N ASP A 188 3.78 13.13 25.04
CA ASP A 188 4.92 13.08 25.97
C ASP A 188 4.62 12.32 27.26
N GLU A 189 3.35 12.13 27.62
CA GLU A 189 2.92 11.35 28.78
C GLU A 189 1.64 10.57 28.48
N ILE A 190 1.56 9.33 28.94
CA ILE A 190 0.38 8.47 28.86
C ILE A 190 0.03 7.99 30.25
N LYS A 191 -1.15 8.37 30.76
CA LYS A 191 -1.69 7.89 32.03
C LYS A 191 -2.59 6.70 31.82
N MET A 192 -2.39 5.69 32.64
CA MET A 192 -3.12 4.42 32.60
C MET A 192 -4.10 4.30 33.76
N ASN A 193 -5.19 3.54 33.53
CA ASN A 193 -6.10 3.07 34.57
C ASN A 193 -6.45 1.60 34.32
N SER A 194 -7.40 1.04 35.07
CA SER A 194 -7.85 -0.36 34.92
C SER A 194 -8.46 -0.66 33.55
N GLU A 195 -9.09 0.35 32.93
CA GLU A 195 -9.81 0.24 31.65
C GLU A 195 -8.92 0.48 30.42
N GLY A 196 -7.65 0.90 30.63
CA GLY A 196 -6.69 1.17 29.57
C GLY A 196 -6.01 2.53 29.71
N ILE A 197 -6.01 3.35 28.68
CA ILE A 197 -5.46 4.71 28.70
C ILE A 197 -6.51 5.65 29.32
N ASP A 198 -6.18 6.29 30.46
CA ASP A 198 -7.01 7.35 31.05
C ASP A 198 -6.88 8.64 30.26
N SER A 199 -5.66 9.05 29.96
CA SER A 199 -5.39 10.29 29.25
C SER A 199 -4.00 10.30 28.64
N ILE A 200 -3.82 11.14 27.61
CA ILE A 200 -2.52 11.43 27.00
C ILE A 200 -2.21 12.92 27.12
N ARG A 201 -0.94 13.29 27.34
CA ARG A 201 -0.50 14.68 27.39
C ARG A 201 0.15 15.11 26.09
N VAL A 202 -0.28 16.25 25.58
CA VAL A 202 0.26 16.91 24.38
C VAL A 202 0.25 18.44 24.63
N ASN A 203 1.39 19.09 24.42
CA ASN A 203 1.53 20.55 24.62
C ASN A 203 1.01 20.98 26.02
N ASP A 204 1.43 20.28 27.08
CA ASP A 204 1.07 20.51 28.49
C ASP A 204 -0.44 20.38 28.83
N LYS A 205 -1.23 19.79 27.92
CA LYS A 205 -2.66 19.51 28.12
C LYS A 205 -2.95 18.02 28.07
N PHE A 206 -3.82 17.56 28.98
CA PHE A 206 -4.30 16.19 28.98
C PHE A 206 -5.57 16.05 28.14
N TYR A 207 -5.62 15.00 27.34
CA TYR A 207 -6.76 14.62 26.50
C TYR A 207 -7.27 13.27 26.93
N LYS A 208 -8.58 13.18 27.20
CA LYS A 208 -9.31 11.96 27.52
C LYS A 208 -10.18 11.57 26.33
N SER A 209 -10.36 10.28 26.12
CA SER A 209 -11.23 9.75 25.07
C SER A 209 -11.82 8.40 25.50
N ASP A 210 -12.94 8.05 24.92
CA ASP A 210 -13.56 6.73 25.10
C ASP A 210 -12.77 5.67 24.33
N LEU A 211 -12.18 6.06 23.17
CA LEU A 211 -11.35 5.21 22.32
C LEU A 211 -10.13 6.00 21.84
N PHE A 212 -8.97 5.39 21.93
CA PHE A 212 -7.73 5.86 21.32
C PHE A 212 -7.39 4.98 20.12
N ILE A 213 -7.04 5.60 18.99
CA ILE A 213 -6.59 4.87 17.79
C ILE A 213 -5.11 5.16 17.58
N ASP A 214 -4.32 4.10 17.63
CA ASP A 214 -2.88 4.16 17.44
C ASP A 214 -2.51 4.04 15.95
N CYS A 215 -2.16 5.17 15.33
CA CYS A 215 -1.64 5.29 13.98
C CYS A 215 -0.18 5.76 13.99
N THR A 216 0.58 5.45 15.06
CA THR A 216 1.95 5.94 15.24
C THR A 216 3.02 5.12 14.51
N GLY A 217 2.60 4.25 13.58
CA GLY A 217 3.49 3.44 12.77
C GLY A 217 4.26 2.40 13.61
N PHE A 218 5.46 2.07 13.21
CA PHE A 218 6.32 1.10 13.92
C PHE A 218 6.61 1.47 15.38
N LYS A 219 6.31 2.71 15.79
CA LYS A 219 6.48 3.15 17.17
C LYS A 219 5.44 2.55 18.11
N SER A 220 4.25 2.23 17.62
CA SER A 220 3.16 1.58 18.38
C SER A 220 2.91 2.21 19.76
N LEU A 221 2.91 3.54 19.79
CA LEU A 221 3.06 4.35 21.01
C LEU A 221 2.00 4.07 22.08
N LEU A 222 0.76 3.82 21.64
CA LEU A 222 -0.37 3.64 22.56
C LEU A 222 -0.66 2.16 22.80
N ILE A 223 -0.65 1.35 21.76
CA ILE A 223 -1.01 -0.07 21.89
C ILE A 223 0.00 -0.84 22.74
N ASP A 224 1.30 -0.50 22.70
CA ASP A 224 2.34 -1.07 23.56
C ASP A 224 2.12 -0.81 25.05
N LYS A 225 1.21 0.12 25.42
CA LYS A 225 0.86 0.38 26.83
C LYS A 225 -0.22 -0.57 27.36
N VAL A 226 -0.99 -1.17 26.49
CA VAL A 226 -2.13 -2.04 26.85
C VAL A 226 -1.94 -3.49 26.44
N ASP A 227 -1.06 -3.76 25.47
CA ASP A 227 -0.76 -5.10 24.94
C ASP A 227 0.64 -5.14 24.34
N ASP A 228 1.45 -6.11 24.75
CA ASP A 228 2.81 -6.34 24.27
C ASP A 228 2.93 -7.61 23.40
N GLU A 229 1.82 -8.34 23.18
CA GLU A 229 1.82 -9.57 22.39
C GLU A 229 1.96 -9.28 20.88
N PHE A 230 3.21 -9.29 20.40
CA PHE A 230 3.55 -9.17 18.98
C PHE A 230 4.08 -10.50 18.44
N ILE A 231 3.48 -10.98 17.36
CA ILE A 231 3.86 -12.24 16.70
C ILE A 231 4.83 -11.89 15.57
N PHE A 232 6.11 -12.22 15.76
CA PHE A 232 7.15 -12.01 14.74
C PHE A 232 7.10 -13.10 13.67
N PHE A 233 7.42 -12.70 12.43
CA PHE A 233 7.57 -13.61 11.29
C PHE A 233 9.06 -13.82 11.00
N ASP A 234 9.70 -14.70 11.76
CA ASP A 234 11.15 -14.92 11.71
C ASP A 234 11.64 -15.57 10.41
N ASN A 235 10.73 -16.08 9.58
CA ASN A 235 11.01 -16.63 8.27
C ASN A 235 11.14 -15.58 7.16
N LEU A 236 10.77 -14.33 7.42
CA LEU A 236 10.98 -13.20 6.51
C LEU A 236 12.29 -12.50 6.86
N MET A 237 13.26 -12.60 5.97
CA MET A 237 14.65 -12.20 6.26
C MET A 237 14.97 -10.74 6.00
N ASN A 238 14.19 -10.07 5.14
CA ASN A 238 14.42 -8.67 4.83
C ASN A 238 14.01 -7.80 6.01
N ASP A 239 14.81 -6.83 6.37
CA ASP A 239 14.60 -5.99 7.56
C ASP A 239 14.90 -4.50 7.30
N LYS A 240 15.36 -4.19 6.08
CA LYS A 240 15.71 -2.83 5.66
C LYS A 240 15.22 -2.51 4.26
N ALA A 241 15.02 -1.23 4.01
CA ALA A 241 14.79 -0.70 2.67
C ALA A 241 15.55 0.61 2.45
N ILE A 242 16.08 0.77 1.22
CA ILE A 242 16.49 2.06 0.66
C ILE A 242 15.32 2.58 -0.15
N VAL A 243 15.01 3.86 -0.05
CA VAL A 243 13.89 4.49 -0.76
C VAL A 243 14.35 5.77 -1.44
N SER A 244 13.89 6.00 -2.67
CA SER A 244 14.14 7.23 -3.43
C SER A 244 12.92 7.68 -4.21
N ARG A 245 12.88 8.98 -4.53
CA ARG A 245 11.88 9.65 -5.34
C ARG A 245 12.56 10.19 -6.60
N ILE A 246 12.29 9.60 -7.76
CA ILE A 246 12.95 9.94 -9.03
C ILE A 246 11.95 10.67 -9.92
N PHE A 247 12.10 11.98 -10.04
CA PHE A 247 11.19 12.81 -10.85
C PHE A 247 11.49 12.66 -12.35
N TYR A 248 10.43 12.66 -13.17
CA TYR A 248 10.59 12.66 -14.63
C TYR A 248 11.15 14.00 -15.10
N LYS A 249 12.11 13.96 -16.00
CA LYS A 249 12.78 15.15 -16.54
C LYS A 249 11.92 15.92 -17.52
N ASN A 250 11.00 15.22 -18.20
CA ASN A 250 10.12 15.79 -19.23
C ASN A 250 8.91 14.86 -19.48
N GLU A 251 7.95 15.32 -20.29
CA GLU A 251 6.75 14.56 -20.63
C GLU A 251 7.02 13.27 -21.42
N GLU A 252 8.09 13.21 -22.20
CA GLU A 252 8.44 12.02 -22.97
C GLU A 252 8.88 10.91 -22.02
N GLU A 253 9.76 11.22 -21.08
CA GLU A 253 10.18 10.30 -20.02
C GLU A 253 8.98 9.84 -19.17
N GLN A 254 8.08 10.78 -18.82
CA GLN A 254 6.83 10.46 -18.10
C GLN A 254 6.00 9.43 -18.89
N LYS A 255 5.69 9.71 -20.17
CA LYS A 255 4.87 8.83 -21.02
C LYS A 255 5.45 7.43 -21.18
N GLN A 256 6.79 7.32 -21.21
CA GLN A 256 7.48 6.03 -21.31
C GLN A 256 7.46 5.23 -20.00
N ASN A 257 7.41 5.91 -18.86
CA ASN A 257 7.61 5.33 -17.55
C ASN A 257 6.33 5.19 -16.71
N VAL A 258 5.28 5.98 -16.99
CA VAL A 258 3.97 5.78 -16.34
C VAL A 258 3.34 4.51 -16.90
N LYS A 259 3.29 3.49 -16.04
CA LYS A 259 2.72 2.18 -16.37
C LYS A 259 1.68 1.79 -15.34
N ASN A 260 0.74 0.96 -15.75
CA ASN A 260 -0.31 0.45 -14.90
C ASN A 260 0.07 -0.84 -14.14
N VAL A 261 1.36 -0.97 -13.81
CA VAL A 261 1.90 -2.07 -13.01
C VAL A 261 2.90 -1.54 -11.98
N THR A 262 2.97 -2.17 -10.82
CA THR A 262 4.15 -2.11 -9.96
C THR A 262 5.15 -3.13 -10.47
N ASP A 263 6.38 -2.73 -10.77
CA ASP A 263 7.42 -3.69 -11.14
C ASP A 263 8.25 -4.05 -9.89
N CYS A 264 8.30 -5.32 -9.57
CA CYS A 264 9.14 -5.91 -8.55
C CYS A 264 10.27 -6.66 -9.24
N LYS A 265 11.51 -6.21 -9.05
CA LYS A 265 12.70 -6.84 -9.65
C LYS A 265 13.55 -7.52 -8.60
N ALA A 266 13.85 -8.81 -8.80
CA ALA A 266 14.77 -9.53 -7.94
C ALA A 266 16.19 -8.98 -8.06
N MET A 267 16.86 -8.85 -6.92
CA MET A 267 18.25 -8.41 -6.78
C MET A 267 19.09 -9.49 -6.11
N ASN A 268 20.38 -9.27 -5.96
CA ASN A 268 21.26 -10.28 -5.34
C ASN A 268 20.92 -10.52 -3.86
N ASN A 269 20.52 -9.47 -3.14
CA ASN A 269 20.31 -9.53 -1.69
C ASN A 269 18.89 -9.11 -1.28
N GLY A 270 17.96 -9.07 -2.23
CA GLY A 270 16.59 -8.64 -1.99
C GLY A 270 15.83 -8.34 -3.27
N TRP A 271 15.03 -7.27 -3.29
CA TRP A 271 14.26 -6.90 -4.47
C TRP A 271 13.94 -5.40 -4.50
N ILE A 272 13.83 -4.84 -5.70
CA ILE A 272 13.48 -3.44 -5.94
C ILE A 272 12.00 -3.36 -6.34
N TRP A 273 11.27 -2.38 -5.78
CA TRP A 273 9.99 -1.94 -6.34
C TRP A 273 10.16 -0.70 -7.21
N ASP A 274 9.34 -0.60 -8.26
CA ASP A 274 9.18 0.58 -9.10
C ASP A 274 7.68 0.93 -9.14
N ILE A 275 7.30 2.00 -8.46
CA ILE A 275 5.91 2.49 -8.38
C ILE A 275 5.82 3.76 -9.22
N PRO A 276 5.18 3.72 -10.41
CA PRO A 276 5.06 4.86 -11.28
C PRO A 276 3.89 5.76 -10.86
N LEU A 277 4.20 6.92 -10.30
CA LEU A 277 3.25 8.01 -10.10
C LEU A 277 3.19 8.91 -11.35
N TRP A 278 2.22 9.83 -11.39
CA TRP A 278 2.09 10.72 -12.53
C TRP A 278 3.30 11.63 -12.76
N ASN A 279 3.94 12.11 -11.69
CA ASN A 279 5.05 13.06 -11.75
C ASN A 279 6.44 12.46 -11.49
N ARG A 280 6.51 11.24 -10.98
CA ARG A 280 7.77 10.59 -10.59
C ARG A 280 7.63 9.08 -10.50
N LYS A 281 8.76 8.40 -10.38
CA LYS A 281 8.82 7.04 -9.86
C LYS A 281 9.15 7.06 -8.37
N SER A 282 8.48 6.23 -7.61
CA SER A 282 8.95 5.86 -6.28
C SER A 282 9.67 4.52 -6.40
N ARG A 283 10.93 4.47 -6.04
CA ARG A 283 11.76 3.26 -6.05
C ARG A 283 12.25 2.94 -4.67
N GLY A 284 12.32 1.66 -4.38
CA GLY A 284 12.99 1.23 -3.18
C GLY A 284 13.55 -0.17 -3.31
N TYR A 285 14.59 -0.43 -2.54
CA TYR A 285 15.29 -1.69 -2.46
C TYR A 285 15.10 -2.30 -1.08
N VAL A 286 14.34 -3.37 -1.01
CA VAL A 286 14.17 -4.18 0.20
C VAL A 286 15.26 -5.22 0.24
N TYR A 287 15.99 -5.29 1.36
CA TYR A 287 17.12 -6.19 1.52
C TYR A 287 17.26 -6.69 2.96
N SER A 288 18.12 -7.70 3.14
CA SER A 288 18.42 -8.25 4.45
C SER A 288 19.78 -7.79 4.95
N SER A 289 19.81 -7.15 6.12
CA SER A 289 21.05 -6.74 6.79
C SER A 289 21.96 -7.92 7.21
N LYS A 290 21.41 -9.15 7.14
CA LYS A 290 22.21 -10.38 7.38
C LYS A 290 23.13 -10.72 6.22
N PHE A 291 22.85 -10.25 5.00
CA PHE A 291 23.56 -10.64 3.78
C PHE A 291 24.31 -9.50 3.14
N VAL A 292 23.91 -8.26 3.36
CA VAL A 292 24.54 -7.07 2.78
C VAL A 292 24.46 -5.91 3.76
N ASP A 293 25.50 -5.11 3.86
CA ASP A 293 25.46 -3.88 4.63
C ASP A 293 24.83 -2.72 3.85
N ASP A 294 24.59 -1.61 4.53
CA ASP A 294 23.88 -0.45 3.97
C ASP A 294 24.67 0.20 2.81
N GLU A 295 26.00 0.23 2.89
CA GLU A 295 26.85 0.84 1.87
C GLU A 295 26.84 0.02 0.56
N ASP A 296 26.95 -1.29 0.66
CA ASP A 296 26.93 -2.16 -0.52
C ASP A 296 25.51 -2.30 -1.09
N ALA A 297 24.48 -2.28 -0.25
CA ALA A 297 23.08 -2.21 -0.69
C ALA A 297 22.81 -0.90 -1.46
N GLU A 298 23.32 0.24 -1.00
CA GLU A 298 23.21 1.52 -1.71
C GLU A 298 23.92 1.47 -3.07
N LYS A 299 25.14 0.93 -3.13
CA LYS A 299 25.88 0.78 -4.39
C LYS A 299 25.12 -0.09 -5.40
N GLU A 300 24.54 -1.19 -4.93
CA GLU A 300 23.74 -2.08 -5.76
C GLU A 300 22.46 -1.36 -6.26
N PHE A 301 21.75 -0.65 -5.38
CA PHE A 301 20.57 0.13 -5.72
C PHE A 301 20.87 1.21 -6.75
N ARG A 302 21.89 2.04 -6.53
CA ARG A 302 22.27 3.12 -7.45
C ARG A 302 22.74 2.60 -8.81
N LYS A 303 23.50 1.51 -8.83
CA LYS A 303 23.94 0.85 -10.06
C LYS A 303 22.77 0.35 -10.89
N GLU A 304 21.78 -0.27 -10.23
CA GLU A 304 20.62 -0.84 -10.92
C GLU A 304 19.65 0.24 -11.41
N THR A 305 19.42 1.27 -10.61
CA THR A 305 18.41 2.28 -10.88
C THR A 305 18.92 3.49 -11.62
N GLY A 306 20.24 3.73 -11.63
CA GLY A 306 20.83 4.98 -12.08
C GLY A 306 20.43 6.18 -11.23
N CYS A 307 20.02 5.97 -9.98
CA CYS A 307 19.51 7.01 -9.09
C CYS A 307 20.68 7.80 -8.48
N ASP A 308 20.72 9.10 -8.79
CA ASP A 308 21.65 10.06 -8.19
C ASP A 308 20.95 10.94 -7.13
N ASP A 309 19.63 10.80 -6.96
CA ASP A 309 18.83 11.55 -6.00
C ASP A 309 19.09 11.11 -4.55
N ASP A 310 18.51 11.89 -3.62
CA ASP A 310 18.50 11.56 -2.19
C ASP A 310 17.83 10.21 -1.93
N ILE A 311 18.43 9.47 -1.00
CA ILE A 311 17.92 8.19 -0.52
C ILE A 311 17.61 8.25 0.96
N PHE A 312 16.70 7.40 1.40
CA PHE A 312 16.33 7.24 2.82
C PHE A 312 16.43 5.77 3.19
N PHE A 313 17.00 5.49 4.36
CA PHE A 313 17.01 4.15 4.93
C PHE A 313 15.81 3.97 5.87
N VAL A 314 15.12 2.86 5.73
CA VAL A 314 13.99 2.47 6.57
C VAL A 314 14.28 1.10 7.18
N ASN A 315 14.21 1.01 8.51
CA ASN A 315 14.26 -0.27 9.22
C ASN A 315 12.82 -0.70 9.54
N PHE A 316 12.54 -1.99 9.40
CA PHE A 316 11.23 -2.54 9.73
C PHE A 316 11.32 -3.93 10.36
N LYS A 317 10.22 -4.35 10.95
CA LYS A 317 10.06 -5.68 11.53
C LYS A 317 8.83 -6.33 10.94
N HIS A 318 8.94 -7.60 10.60
CA HIS A 318 7.81 -8.39 10.15
C HIS A 318 7.06 -8.98 11.34
N GLY A 319 5.76 -8.84 11.31
CA GLY A 319 4.88 -9.40 12.33
C GLY A 319 3.58 -8.63 12.46
N ILE A 320 2.71 -9.16 13.27
CA ILE A 320 1.41 -8.59 13.60
C ILE A 320 1.15 -8.66 15.09
N ARG A 321 0.34 -7.76 15.59
CA ARG A 321 -0.20 -7.92 16.95
C ARG A 321 -1.21 -9.05 16.98
N LYS A 322 -1.24 -9.78 18.06
CA LYS A 322 -2.23 -10.84 18.28
C LYS A 322 -3.65 -10.28 18.30
N ARG A 323 -3.80 -9.05 18.79
CA ARG A 323 -5.07 -8.32 18.87
C ARG A 323 -4.89 -6.89 18.38
N ALA A 324 -5.72 -6.47 17.44
CA ALA A 324 -5.73 -5.08 16.97
C ALA A 324 -6.36 -4.13 17.99
N TRP A 325 -7.35 -4.62 18.74
CA TRP A 325 -8.11 -3.85 19.74
C TRP A 325 -7.97 -4.46 21.14
N VAL A 326 -7.42 -3.68 22.06
CA VAL A 326 -7.23 -4.08 23.47
C VAL A 326 -7.70 -2.94 24.36
N LYS A 327 -8.65 -3.23 25.25
CA LYS A 327 -9.30 -2.24 26.13
C LYS A 327 -9.85 -1.06 25.28
N ASN A 328 -9.42 0.15 25.55
CA ASN A 328 -9.82 1.35 24.82
C ASN A 328 -8.76 1.82 23.80
N VAL A 329 -7.92 0.91 23.29
CA VAL A 329 -6.91 1.20 22.28
C VAL A 329 -7.08 0.28 21.06
N LEU A 330 -7.19 0.88 19.88
CA LEU A 330 -7.20 0.19 18.58
C LEU A 330 -5.92 0.57 17.80
N SER A 331 -5.15 -0.41 17.36
CA SER A 331 -3.98 -0.19 16.49
C SER A 331 -4.37 -0.33 15.01
N VAL A 332 -3.87 0.58 14.17
CA VAL A 332 -4.19 0.66 12.73
C VAL A 332 -2.92 0.90 11.92
N GLY A 333 -2.80 0.24 10.78
CA GLY A 333 -1.63 0.33 9.90
C GLY A 333 -0.38 -0.30 10.54
N LEU A 334 0.77 0.34 10.39
CA LEU A 334 2.06 -0.20 10.89
C LEU A 334 2.13 -0.35 12.42
N SER A 335 1.23 0.25 13.19
CA SER A 335 1.14 0.00 14.63
C SER A 335 0.45 -1.32 14.96
N TYR A 336 -0.39 -1.83 14.05
CA TYR A 336 -0.95 -3.18 14.12
C TYR A 336 0.05 -4.22 13.65
N GLY A 337 0.70 -3.99 12.50
CA GLY A 337 1.65 -4.94 11.97
C GLY A 337 2.18 -4.56 10.59
N PHE A 338 3.16 -5.34 10.15
CA PHE A 338 3.78 -5.18 8.84
C PHE A 338 4.22 -6.53 8.29
N ILE A 339 3.91 -6.73 7.04
CA ILE A 339 4.43 -7.83 6.22
C ILE A 339 5.08 -7.21 5.02
N GLU A 340 6.21 -7.73 4.60
CA GLU A 340 6.93 -7.27 3.42
C GLU A 340 5.97 -7.07 2.23
N PRO A 341 5.91 -5.85 1.64
CA PRO A 341 4.84 -5.48 0.73
C PRO A 341 5.11 -5.91 -0.73
N LEU A 342 5.65 -7.10 -0.94
CA LEU A 342 5.92 -7.64 -2.28
C LEU A 342 4.65 -7.67 -3.15
N GLU A 343 3.49 -7.89 -2.53
CA GLU A 343 2.18 -7.88 -3.17
C GLU A 343 1.38 -6.59 -2.88
N SER A 344 2.06 -5.50 -2.46
CA SER A 344 1.43 -4.18 -2.24
C SER A 344 0.37 -4.16 -1.12
N THR A 345 0.62 -4.89 -0.05
CA THR A 345 -0.29 -5.03 1.10
C THR A 345 -0.15 -3.90 2.13
N GLY A 346 0.69 -2.90 1.90
CA GLY A 346 1.04 -1.87 2.88
C GLY A 346 -0.15 -1.12 3.49
N LEU A 347 -1.18 -0.80 2.70
CA LEU A 347 -2.40 -0.14 3.17
C LEU A 347 -3.53 -1.10 3.55
N PHE A 348 -3.34 -2.40 3.45
CA PHE A 348 -4.40 -3.37 3.75
C PHE A 348 -4.76 -3.42 5.24
N SER A 349 -3.84 -3.06 6.13
CA SER A 349 -4.05 -3.01 7.57
C SER A 349 -4.57 -1.65 8.08
N THR A 350 -4.93 -0.76 7.18
CA THR A 350 -5.52 0.56 7.47
C THR A 350 -7.04 0.58 7.25
#